data_d43e9d161f4bb5cba6ac0a224b879d44
#
_entry.id   d43e9d161f4bb5cba6ac0a224b879d44
#
_cell.length_a   1.000
_cell.length_b   1.000
_cell.length_c   1.000
_cell.angle_alpha   90.00
_cell.angle_beta   90.00
_cell.angle_gamma   90.00
#
_symmetry.space_group_name_H-M   'P 1'
#
loop_
_entity.id
_entity.type
_entity.pdbx_description
1 polymer ?
#
loop_
_entity_poly.entity_id
_entity_poly.type
_entity_poly.pdbx_seq_one_letter_code
_entity_poly.pdbx_strand_id
1 'polypeptide(L)'
;ALVADARERGATIIEINPGAETLPGRERKFPPTLVIGADESMAVMREEIFGPILPVITYVSFDALIARLAACERPLALYWFGRDRARRERMLHASAAGGVTVNDTLWHFASESLPFGGIGQSGYGAYHGERGFLTFTHEKAVFQQSRINAGAWLRPPFGRRFELLVRALRRIV
;
A
#
# COMPACT_ATOMS: atom_id res chain seq x y z
N ALA A 1 -7.07 15.98 21.77
CA ALA A 1 -5.73 16.42 21.40
C ALA A 1 -5.68 16.81 19.93
N LEU A 2 -5.82 15.88 18.92
CA LEU A 2 -5.64 16.13 17.47
C LEU A 2 -6.45 17.30 16.90
N VAL A 3 -7.75 17.37 17.21
CA VAL A 3 -8.61 18.47 16.73
C VAL A 3 -8.25 19.82 17.36
N ALA A 4 -7.81 19.82 18.63
CA ALA A 4 -7.36 21.02 19.30
C ALA A 4 -6.09 21.58 18.65
N ASP A 5 -5.09 20.72 18.44
CA ASP A 5 -3.83 21.09 17.73
C ASP A 5 -4.13 21.63 16.33
N ALA A 6 -4.98 20.96 15.55
CA ALA A 6 -5.34 21.42 14.21
C ALA A 6 -6.04 22.79 14.23
N ARG A 7 -6.95 23.03 15.19
CA ARG A 7 -7.63 24.30 15.35
C ARG A 7 -6.66 25.43 15.73
N GLU A 8 -5.74 25.18 16.67
CA GLU A 8 -4.71 26.14 17.11
C GLU A 8 -3.77 26.52 15.96
N ARG A 9 -3.55 25.57 15.01
CA ARG A 9 -2.73 25.80 13.82
C ARG A 9 -3.50 26.36 12.62
N GLY A 10 -4.77 26.74 12.81
CA GLY A 10 -5.55 27.47 11.81
C GLY A 10 -6.40 26.61 10.88
N ALA A 11 -6.51 25.31 11.11
CA ALA A 11 -7.43 24.47 10.35
C ALA A 11 -8.89 24.79 10.68
N THR A 12 -9.76 24.72 9.69
CA THR A 12 -11.21 24.83 9.89
C THR A 12 -11.78 23.49 10.34
N ILE A 13 -12.45 23.49 11.50
CA ILE A 13 -13.04 22.28 12.08
C ILE A 13 -14.55 22.30 11.82
N ILE A 14 -15.06 21.22 11.21
CA ILE A 14 -16.49 21.02 10.92
C ILE A 14 -16.93 19.74 11.58
N GLU A 15 -17.70 19.87 12.65
CA GLU A 15 -18.34 18.73 13.34
C GLU A 15 -19.67 18.39 12.63
N ILE A 16 -19.86 17.11 12.31
CA ILE A 16 -21.06 16.62 11.64
C ILE A 16 -21.97 16.00 12.68
N ASN A 17 -22.92 16.79 13.14
CA ASN A 17 -23.93 16.40 14.15
C ASN A 17 -25.31 16.89 13.72
N PRO A 18 -25.91 16.33 12.66
CA PRO A 18 -27.18 16.81 12.11
C PRO A 18 -28.37 16.65 13.07
N GLY A 19 -28.29 15.71 13.99
CA GLY A 19 -29.30 15.48 15.01
C GLY A 19 -29.20 16.40 16.23
N ALA A 20 -28.18 17.30 16.25
CA ALA A 20 -27.89 18.15 17.42
C ALA A 20 -27.79 17.35 18.71
N GLU A 21 -27.28 16.13 18.66
CA GLU A 21 -27.16 15.25 19.81
C GLU A 21 -26.22 15.86 20.84
N THR A 22 -26.67 15.83 22.13
CA THR A 22 -25.77 16.16 23.21
C THR A 22 -24.83 14.99 23.47
N LEU A 23 -23.55 15.20 23.21
CA LEU A 23 -22.52 14.20 23.46
C LEU A 23 -21.93 14.43 24.87
N PRO A 24 -22.26 13.58 25.86
CA PRO A 24 -21.73 13.76 27.20
C PRO A 24 -20.20 13.54 27.20
N GLY A 25 -19.47 14.45 27.81
CA GLY A 25 -18.01 14.43 27.86
C GLY A 25 -17.36 13.21 28.55
N ARG A 26 -18.17 12.36 29.17
CA ARG A 26 -17.75 11.09 29.80
C ARG A 26 -17.97 9.87 28.92
N GLU A 27 -18.72 9.98 27.85
CA GLU A 27 -18.90 8.90 26.87
C GLU A 27 -17.79 8.94 25.83
N ARG A 28 -17.33 7.76 25.39
CA ARG A 28 -16.34 7.63 24.32
C ARG A 28 -16.98 7.86 22.94
N LYS A 29 -17.85 8.87 22.86
CA LYS A 29 -18.52 9.30 21.63
C LYS A 29 -17.89 10.59 21.13
N PHE A 30 -17.56 10.62 19.87
CA PHE A 30 -17.00 11.78 19.17
C PHE A 30 -17.71 11.96 17.83
N PRO A 31 -18.22 13.15 17.49
CA PRO A 31 -18.92 13.34 16.23
C PRO A 31 -17.94 13.21 15.06
N PRO A 32 -18.38 12.69 13.90
CA PRO A 32 -17.59 12.77 12.67
C PRO A 32 -17.14 14.22 12.44
N THR A 33 -15.86 14.40 12.25
CA THR A 33 -15.24 15.75 12.20
C THR A 33 -14.34 15.87 10.99
N LEU A 34 -14.56 16.89 10.17
CA LEU A 34 -13.68 17.27 9.07
C LEU A 34 -12.68 18.31 9.56
N VAL A 35 -11.43 18.16 9.20
CA VAL A 35 -10.34 19.10 9.44
C VAL A 35 -9.89 19.65 8.07
N ILE A 36 -10.42 20.81 7.70
CA ILE A 36 -10.16 21.43 6.40
C ILE A 36 -8.90 22.31 6.45
N GLY A 37 -8.04 22.17 5.45
CA GLY A 37 -6.78 22.91 5.38
C GLY A 37 -5.70 22.35 6.31
N ALA A 38 -5.74 21.05 6.57
CA ALA A 38 -4.69 20.36 7.31
C ALA A 38 -3.35 20.44 6.55
N ASP A 39 -2.25 20.58 7.29
CA ASP A 39 -0.89 20.57 6.78
C ASP A 39 0.02 19.63 7.58
N GLU A 40 1.23 19.38 7.08
CA GLU A 40 2.19 18.43 7.66
C GLU A 40 2.68 18.81 9.06
N SER A 41 2.47 20.06 9.51
CA SER A 41 2.85 20.50 10.86
C SER A 41 1.87 20.04 11.93
N MET A 42 0.65 19.65 11.54
CA MET A 42 -0.43 19.25 12.43
C MET A 42 -0.30 17.80 12.86
N ALA A 43 -0.60 17.51 14.13
CA ALA A 43 -0.55 16.14 14.67
C ALA A 43 -1.48 15.18 13.93
N VAL A 44 -2.64 15.65 13.46
CA VAL A 44 -3.62 14.91 12.66
C VAL A 44 -3.05 14.37 11.34
N MET A 45 -1.93 14.91 10.85
CA MET A 45 -1.23 14.46 9.63
C MET A 45 -0.07 13.50 9.92
N ARG A 46 0.33 13.35 11.18
CA ARG A 46 1.50 12.56 11.58
C ARG A 46 1.17 11.38 12.48
N GLU A 47 0.03 11.42 13.16
CA GLU A 47 -0.41 10.38 14.08
C GLU A 47 -1.55 9.58 13.45
N GLU A 48 -1.59 8.28 13.72
CA GLU A 48 -2.70 7.43 13.29
C GLU A 48 -3.99 7.83 14.02
N ILE A 49 -5.02 8.14 13.23
CA ILE A 49 -6.32 8.59 13.75
C ILE A 49 -7.24 7.39 13.95
N PHE A 50 -7.27 6.81 15.14
CA PHE A 50 -8.26 5.81 15.50
C PHE A 50 -9.57 6.48 15.96
N GLY A 51 -10.25 7.15 15.03
CA GLY A 51 -11.45 7.89 15.36
C GLY A 51 -12.10 8.58 14.16
N PRO A 52 -13.27 9.18 14.33
CA PRO A 52 -14.05 9.75 13.24
C PRO A 52 -13.58 11.17 12.86
N ILE A 53 -12.29 11.33 12.61
CA ILE A 53 -11.69 12.60 12.19
C ILE A 53 -11.10 12.40 10.79
N LEU A 54 -11.45 13.26 9.85
CA LEU A 54 -10.95 13.23 8.47
C LEU A 54 -10.23 14.53 8.11
N PRO A 55 -8.90 14.54 8.01
CA PRO A 55 -8.17 15.66 7.45
C PRO A 55 -8.43 15.75 5.94
N VAL A 56 -8.73 16.96 5.46
CA VAL A 56 -9.02 17.26 4.07
C VAL A 56 -8.01 18.27 3.55
N ILE A 57 -7.30 17.87 2.50
CA ILE A 57 -6.27 18.68 1.85
C ILE A 57 -6.67 18.88 0.40
N THR A 58 -6.60 20.15 -0.04
CA THR A 58 -6.80 20.46 -1.44
C THR A 58 -5.48 20.41 -2.20
N TYR A 59 -5.53 20.07 -3.49
CA TYR A 59 -4.37 20.10 -4.37
C TYR A 59 -4.65 20.95 -5.60
N VAL A 60 -3.61 21.63 -6.10
CA VAL A 60 -3.70 22.54 -7.24
C VAL A 60 -3.60 21.78 -8.56
N SER A 61 -2.75 20.76 -8.63
CA SER A 61 -2.56 19.93 -9.81
C SER A 61 -2.48 18.45 -9.44
N PHE A 62 -2.89 17.59 -10.37
CA PHE A 62 -2.80 16.15 -10.17
C PHE A 62 -1.35 15.67 -10.08
N ASP A 63 -0.42 16.34 -10.76
CA ASP A 63 1.02 16.04 -10.67
C ASP A 63 1.57 16.32 -9.26
N ALA A 64 1.17 17.43 -8.66
CA ALA A 64 1.54 17.75 -7.29
C ALA A 64 0.99 16.73 -6.29
N LEU A 65 -0.26 16.26 -6.49
CA LEU A 65 -0.83 15.19 -5.67
C LEU A 65 -0.03 13.90 -5.78
N ILE A 66 0.31 13.46 -6.99
CA ILE A 66 1.13 12.26 -7.21
C ILE A 66 2.49 12.38 -6.55
N ALA A 67 3.18 13.51 -6.73
CA ALA A 67 4.48 13.76 -6.12
C ALA A 67 4.40 13.71 -4.58
N ARG A 68 3.36 14.30 -4.00
CA ARG A 68 3.12 14.23 -2.56
C ARG A 68 2.91 12.80 -2.08
N LEU A 69 2.03 12.04 -2.72
CA LEU A 69 1.76 10.65 -2.34
C LEU A 69 3.00 9.76 -2.47
N ALA A 70 3.84 10.00 -3.47
CA ALA A 70 5.10 9.27 -3.62
C ALA A 70 6.12 9.58 -2.51
N ALA A 71 6.05 10.77 -1.92
CA ALA A 71 6.92 11.20 -0.82
C ALA A 71 6.41 10.78 0.57
N CYS A 72 5.12 10.45 0.70
CA CYS A 72 4.53 9.99 1.95
C CYS A 72 4.88 8.52 2.26
N GLU A 73 4.72 8.14 3.52
CA GLU A 73 4.72 6.74 3.92
C GLU A 73 3.62 5.98 3.19
N ARG A 74 3.88 4.71 2.89
CA ARG A 74 2.96 3.89 2.12
C ARG A 74 1.79 3.44 2.99
N PRO A 75 0.55 3.83 2.65
CA PRO A 75 -0.61 3.51 3.46
C PRO A 75 -1.01 2.04 3.33
N LEU A 76 -1.72 1.54 4.34
CA LEU A 76 -2.37 0.22 4.28
C LEU A 76 -3.46 0.19 3.20
N ALA A 77 -4.21 1.26 3.05
CA ALA A 77 -5.31 1.36 2.10
C ALA A 77 -5.30 2.69 1.33
N LEU A 78 -5.65 2.62 0.04
CA LEU A 78 -5.90 3.77 -0.81
C LEU A 78 -7.30 3.66 -1.39
N TYR A 79 -8.07 4.73 -1.30
CA TYR A 79 -9.42 4.82 -1.87
C TYR A 79 -9.44 5.87 -2.97
N TRP A 80 -9.85 5.44 -4.17
CA TRP A 80 -10.05 6.36 -5.30
C TRP A 80 -11.53 6.59 -5.55
N PHE A 81 -11.96 7.85 -5.54
CA PHE A 81 -13.31 8.24 -5.93
C PHE A 81 -13.26 9.13 -7.16
N GLY A 82 -13.86 8.70 -8.25
CA GLY A 82 -13.89 9.48 -9.48
C GLY A 82 -14.17 8.64 -10.74
N ARG A 83 -14.48 9.33 -11.83
CA ARG A 83 -14.78 8.71 -13.13
C ARG A 83 -13.65 8.84 -14.15
N ASP A 84 -12.64 9.66 -13.86
CA ASP A 84 -11.49 9.86 -14.76
C ASP A 84 -10.58 8.63 -14.73
N ARG A 85 -10.70 7.82 -15.77
CA ARG A 85 -9.94 6.58 -15.92
C ARG A 85 -8.45 6.85 -16.06
N ALA A 86 -8.06 7.86 -16.82
CA ALA A 86 -6.64 8.15 -17.05
C ALA A 86 -5.92 8.59 -15.77
N ARG A 87 -6.54 9.46 -14.97
CA ARG A 87 -6.02 9.85 -13.67
C ARG A 87 -5.98 8.68 -12.70
N ARG A 88 -7.00 7.83 -12.68
CA ARG A 88 -7.02 6.63 -11.84
C ARG A 88 -5.86 5.69 -12.17
N GLU A 89 -5.69 5.31 -13.42
CA GLU A 89 -4.60 4.43 -13.84
C GLU A 89 -3.24 5.04 -13.49
N ARG A 90 -3.07 6.32 -13.73
CA ARG A 90 -1.86 7.03 -13.35
C ARG A 90 -1.62 7.01 -11.84
N MET A 91 -2.66 7.19 -11.03
CA MET A 91 -2.57 7.08 -9.57
C MET A 91 -2.12 5.68 -9.14
N LEU A 92 -2.75 4.65 -9.69
CA LEU A 92 -2.43 3.25 -9.35
C LEU A 92 -0.99 2.88 -9.69
N HIS A 93 -0.45 3.41 -10.80
CA HIS A 93 0.93 3.15 -11.20
C HIS A 93 1.97 3.97 -10.43
N ALA A 94 1.62 5.17 -10.01
CA ALA A 94 2.55 6.10 -9.37
C ALA A 94 2.55 6.02 -7.83
N SER A 95 1.57 5.36 -7.23
CA SER A 95 1.48 5.20 -5.78
C SER A 95 1.61 3.74 -5.36
N ALA A 96 2.07 3.51 -4.12
CA ALA A 96 2.11 2.19 -3.52
C ALA A 96 1.27 2.19 -2.24
N ALA A 97 0.37 1.23 -2.12
CA ALA A 97 -0.46 1.00 -0.95
C ALA A 97 -0.62 -0.51 -0.72
N GLY A 98 -0.97 -0.92 0.48
CA GLY A 98 -1.27 -2.31 0.79
C GLY A 98 -2.44 -2.87 -0.03
N GLY A 99 -3.51 -2.08 -0.18
CA GLY A 99 -4.65 -2.41 -1.02
C GLY A 99 -5.34 -1.17 -1.57
N VAL A 100 -6.14 -1.33 -2.64
CA VAL A 100 -6.87 -0.24 -3.27
C VAL A 100 -8.33 -0.62 -3.49
N THR A 101 -9.25 0.29 -3.18
CA THR A 101 -10.66 0.19 -3.60
C THR A 101 -11.04 1.41 -4.43
N VAL A 102 -11.75 1.18 -5.52
CA VAL A 102 -12.16 2.22 -6.48
C VAL A 102 -13.65 2.47 -6.34
N ASN A 103 -14.03 3.73 -6.10
CA ASN A 103 -15.41 4.23 -5.93
C ASN A 103 -16.19 3.55 -4.80
N ASP A 104 -15.47 3.01 -3.82
CA ASP A 104 -16.00 2.45 -2.59
C ASP A 104 -14.90 2.41 -1.52
N THR A 105 -15.20 1.85 -0.35
CA THR A 105 -14.24 1.63 0.75
C THR A 105 -14.27 0.17 1.20
N LEU A 106 -13.19 -0.30 1.82
CA LEU A 106 -13.06 -1.59 2.52
C LEU A 106 -13.17 -2.85 1.66
N TRP A 107 -13.66 -2.83 0.43
CA TRP A 107 -13.87 -4.03 -0.38
C TRP A 107 -12.61 -4.83 -0.71
N HIS A 108 -11.45 -4.17 -0.80
CA HIS A 108 -10.17 -4.87 -0.96
C HIS A 108 -9.82 -5.72 0.27
N PHE A 109 -10.31 -5.33 1.47
CA PHE A 109 -10.18 -6.10 2.71
C PHE A 109 -11.24 -7.20 2.82
N ALA A 110 -12.50 -6.88 2.48
CA ALA A 110 -13.62 -7.81 2.62
C ALA A 110 -13.58 -8.97 1.61
N SER A 111 -12.82 -8.84 0.52
CA SER A 111 -12.70 -9.88 -0.51
C SER A 111 -11.63 -10.90 -0.12
N GLU A 112 -12.05 -12.11 0.24
CA GLU A 112 -11.15 -13.20 0.61
C GLU A 112 -10.24 -13.68 -0.53
N SER A 113 -10.58 -13.37 -1.78
CA SER A 113 -9.78 -13.71 -2.96
C SER A 113 -8.64 -12.73 -3.22
N LEU A 114 -8.65 -11.55 -2.59
CA LEU A 114 -7.60 -10.56 -2.71
C LEU A 114 -6.62 -10.65 -1.55
N PRO A 115 -5.31 -10.50 -1.80
CA PRO A 115 -4.34 -10.44 -0.72
C PRO A 115 -4.57 -9.17 0.10
N PHE A 116 -4.57 -9.29 1.42
CA PHE A 116 -4.63 -8.16 2.34
C PHE A 116 -3.37 -8.07 3.18
N GLY A 117 -2.72 -6.94 3.16
CA GLY A 117 -1.50 -6.67 3.93
C GLY A 117 -0.93 -5.31 3.59
N GLY A 118 -0.08 -4.79 4.47
CA GLY A 118 0.60 -3.51 4.30
C GLY A 118 1.90 -3.61 3.51
N ILE A 119 2.52 -2.47 3.28
CA ILE A 119 3.81 -2.33 2.62
C ILE A 119 4.64 -1.25 3.32
N GLY A 120 5.88 -1.55 3.66
CA GLY A 120 6.75 -0.63 4.40
C GLY A 120 6.23 -0.39 5.82
N GLN A 121 5.95 0.86 6.18
CA GLN A 121 5.47 1.22 7.51
C GLN A 121 4.07 0.68 7.83
N SER A 122 3.22 0.47 6.82
CA SER A 122 1.86 -0.02 7.03
C SER A 122 1.76 -1.53 7.24
N GLY A 123 2.86 -2.29 7.09
CA GLY A 123 2.86 -3.71 7.35
C GLY A 123 3.86 -4.50 6.54
N TYR A 124 3.86 -5.82 6.76
CA TYR A 124 4.74 -6.77 6.09
C TYR A 124 3.99 -8.07 5.77
N GLY A 125 4.11 -8.51 4.52
CA GLY A 125 3.40 -9.70 4.04
C GLY A 125 1.94 -9.44 3.71
N ALA A 126 1.23 -10.48 3.31
CA ALA A 126 -0.19 -10.44 2.99
C ALA A 126 -0.85 -11.78 3.31
N TYR A 127 -2.14 -11.75 3.62
CA TYR A 127 -2.94 -12.95 3.86
C TYR A 127 -4.25 -12.88 3.05
N HIS A 128 -5.17 -13.75 3.26
CA HIS A 128 -6.35 -14.17 2.51
C HIS A 128 -6.03 -15.14 1.37
N GLY A 129 -6.95 -16.08 1.16
CA GLY A 129 -6.93 -17.07 0.09
C GLY A 129 -5.59 -17.79 -0.05
N GLU A 130 -5.15 -17.93 -1.28
CA GLU A 130 -3.87 -18.58 -1.62
C GLU A 130 -2.67 -17.90 -0.96
N ARG A 131 -2.66 -16.57 -0.87
CA ARG A 131 -1.55 -15.82 -0.23
C ARG A 131 -1.42 -16.15 1.24
N GLY A 132 -2.53 -16.27 1.96
CA GLY A 132 -2.53 -16.68 3.35
C GLY A 132 -2.00 -18.12 3.52
N PHE A 133 -2.41 -19.03 2.65
CA PHE A 133 -1.88 -20.40 2.64
C PHE A 133 -0.37 -20.44 2.39
N LEU A 134 0.11 -19.72 1.37
CA LEU A 134 1.55 -19.67 1.03
C LEU A 134 2.39 -19.05 2.14
N THR A 135 1.86 -18.07 2.87
CA THR A 135 2.57 -17.43 3.99
C THR A 135 2.95 -18.41 5.10
N PHE A 136 2.14 -19.45 5.31
CA PHE A 136 2.40 -20.51 6.30
C PHE A 136 2.95 -21.80 5.69
N THR A 137 3.31 -21.79 4.42
CA THR A 137 3.78 -22.97 3.68
C THR A 137 5.24 -22.77 3.26
N HIS A 138 6.03 -23.83 3.41
CA HIS A 138 7.38 -23.89 2.85
C HIS A 138 7.35 -24.52 1.46
N GLU A 139 7.67 -23.75 0.43
CA GLU A 139 7.80 -24.23 -0.94
C GLU A 139 9.15 -24.96 -1.09
N LYS A 140 9.10 -26.29 -1.17
CA LYS A 140 10.28 -27.11 -1.36
C LYS A 140 10.65 -27.19 -2.84
N ALA A 141 11.74 -26.57 -3.24
CA ALA A 141 12.26 -26.71 -4.59
C ALA A 141 12.83 -28.11 -4.81
N VAL A 142 12.33 -28.83 -5.81
CA VAL A 142 12.83 -30.14 -6.21
C VAL A 142 13.30 -30.09 -7.66
N PHE A 143 14.60 -30.25 -7.86
CA PHE A 143 15.19 -30.40 -9.19
C PHE A 143 15.53 -31.87 -9.43
N GLN A 144 14.89 -32.49 -10.41
CA GLN A 144 15.19 -33.85 -10.84
C GLN A 144 16.03 -33.83 -12.13
N GLN A 145 17.27 -34.30 -12.02
CA GLN A 145 18.15 -34.37 -13.18
C GLN A 145 17.59 -35.34 -14.22
N SER A 146 17.51 -34.89 -15.46
CA SER A 146 17.19 -35.75 -16.61
C SER A 146 18.26 -36.82 -16.84
N ARG A 147 17.90 -37.94 -17.49
CA ARG A 147 18.84 -38.95 -17.89
C ARG A 147 19.95 -38.42 -18.82
N ILE A 148 19.64 -37.42 -19.62
CA ILE A 148 20.62 -36.67 -20.44
C ILE A 148 21.08 -35.48 -19.64
N ASN A 149 22.30 -35.53 -19.12
CA ASN A 149 22.87 -34.50 -18.28
C ASN A 149 23.93 -33.68 -19.01
N ALA A 150 23.51 -32.65 -19.74
CA ALA A 150 24.47 -31.70 -20.37
C ALA A 150 25.26 -30.90 -19.33
N GLY A 151 24.74 -30.73 -18.10
CA GLY A 151 25.43 -30.07 -16.99
C GLY A 151 26.68 -30.83 -16.51
N ALA A 152 26.85 -32.12 -16.87
CA ALA A 152 28.04 -32.86 -16.56
C ALA A 152 29.30 -32.26 -17.29
N TRP A 153 29.09 -31.55 -18.38
CA TRP A 153 30.19 -30.87 -19.11
C TRP A 153 30.71 -29.63 -18.37
N LEU A 154 29.97 -29.12 -17.41
CA LEU A 154 30.38 -28.01 -16.54
C LEU A 154 31.12 -28.47 -15.29
N ARG A 155 31.33 -29.79 -15.11
CA ARG A 155 32.00 -30.35 -13.93
C ARG A 155 33.43 -30.77 -14.26
N PRO A 156 34.37 -30.77 -13.30
CA PRO A 156 35.71 -31.32 -13.46
C PRO A 156 35.69 -32.79 -13.88
N PRO A 157 36.71 -33.22 -14.64
CA PRO A 157 37.83 -32.44 -15.18
C PRO A 157 37.39 -31.59 -16.36
N PHE A 158 37.82 -30.29 -16.37
CA PHE A 158 37.50 -29.34 -17.42
C PHE A 158 38.30 -29.64 -18.67
N GLY A 159 37.64 -30.07 -19.76
CA GLY A 159 38.25 -30.39 -21.03
C GLY A 159 37.63 -29.61 -22.17
N ARG A 160 37.93 -30.00 -23.42
CA ARG A 160 37.47 -29.33 -24.66
C ARG A 160 35.95 -29.07 -24.70
N ARG A 161 35.14 -29.97 -24.13
CA ARG A 161 33.68 -29.81 -24.09
C ARG A 161 33.25 -28.65 -23.20
N PHE A 162 33.89 -28.46 -22.06
CA PHE A 162 33.69 -27.31 -21.19
C PHE A 162 34.05 -25.99 -21.92
N GLU A 163 35.22 -25.93 -22.58
CA GLU A 163 35.64 -24.73 -23.32
C GLU A 163 34.67 -24.37 -24.44
N LEU A 164 34.17 -25.35 -25.19
CA LEU A 164 33.16 -25.12 -26.24
C LEU A 164 31.85 -24.58 -25.67
N LEU A 165 31.38 -25.15 -24.55
CA LEU A 165 30.17 -24.73 -23.91
C LEU A 165 30.29 -23.30 -23.36
N VAL A 166 31.39 -22.97 -22.69
CA VAL A 166 31.62 -21.62 -22.16
C VAL A 166 31.73 -20.58 -23.28
N ARG A 167 32.42 -20.92 -24.43
CA ARG A 167 32.47 -20.05 -25.61
C ARG A 167 31.07 -19.81 -26.21
N ALA A 168 30.22 -20.85 -26.24
CA ALA A 168 28.84 -20.72 -26.73
C ALA A 168 28.00 -19.82 -25.81
N LEU A 169 28.08 -20.03 -24.51
CA LEU A 169 27.33 -19.24 -23.52
C LEU A 169 27.73 -17.76 -23.53
N ARG A 170 29.01 -17.45 -23.66
CA ARG A 170 29.52 -16.05 -23.78
C ARG A 170 29.03 -15.29 -25.01
N ARG A 171 28.48 -15.97 -26.02
CA ARG A 171 27.91 -15.34 -27.23
C ARG A 171 26.41 -15.01 -27.07
N ILE A 172 25.78 -15.55 -26.03
CA ILE A 172 24.32 -15.40 -25.78
C ILE A 172 24.04 -14.33 -24.71
N VAL A 173 25.02 -14.03 -23.87
CA VAL A 173 25.03 -12.97 -22.88
C VAL A 173 25.80 -11.76 -23.41
#